data_abf8043b5b6ae5990b34c2ef98854b5e
#
_entry.id   abf8043b5b6ae5990b34c2ef98854b5e
#
_cell.length_a   1.000
_cell.length_b   1.000
_cell.length_c   1.000
_cell.angle_alpha   90.00
_cell.angle_beta   90.00
_cell.angle_gamma   90.00
#
_symmetry.space_group_name_H-M   'P 1'
#
loop_
_entity.id
_entity.type
_entity.pdbx_description
1 polymer ?
#
loop_
_entity_poly.entity_id
_entity_poly.type
_entity_poly.pdbx_seq_one_letter_code
_entity_poly.pdbx_strand_id
1 'polypeptide(L)'
;MMKSIKCLYAASLLAIGSTAAMAQASYTDKDGNEYQFKRHWFLDIQAGGQYTVGEASFSDLLSPNFQGAIGYQFSPVFGLRGQINGIWSKGGWNGYKATKDGTPYTASYKWKYVAPGVDFMFNLSNLFCGWNPNRVFNATAFVGGGINWAGANQEVNDLAANIKNQSNYLLEYLWQGKKVRPYGRAGIDLEFRVSKAVSIMLEGNANMISDKYNSKKADNPDWYFNALAGV
;
A
#
# COMPACT_ATOMS: atom_id res chain seq x y z
N MET A 1 29.66 4.33 -17.73
CA MET A 1 29.24 5.64 -18.25
C MET A 1 27.74 5.72 -18.63
N MET A 2 27.12 4.68 -19.19
CA MET A 2 25.69 4.69 -19.57
C MET A 2 24.67 4.69 -18.41
N LYS A 3 24.98 4.20 -17.21
CA LYS A 3 24.06 4.21 -16.07
C LYS A 3 23.84 5.60 -15.46
N SER A 4 24.85 6.46 -15.49
CA SER A 4 24.75 7.84 -14.98
C SER A 4 23.85 8.74 -15.83
N ILE A 5 23.82 8.52 -17.15
CA ILE A 5 23.03 9.33 -18.07
C ILE A 5 21.53 9.08 -17.89
N LYS A 6 21.11 7.81 -17.64
CA LYS A 6 19.71 7.47 -17.41
C LYS A 6 19.16 8.08 -16.10
N CYS A 7 19.98 8.14 -15.04
CA CYS A 7 19.62 8.82 -13.81
C CYS A 7 19.53 10.35 -13.98
N LEU A 8 20.37 10.95 -14.84
CA LEU A 8 20.30 12.38 -15.12
C LEU A 8 19.02 12.75 -15.90
N TYR A 9 18.62 11.92 -16.86
CA TYR A 9 17.36 12.13 -17.59
C TYR A 9 16.12 11.95 -16.70
N ALA A 10 16.11 10.97 -15.80
CA ALA A 10 15.02 10.80 -14.85
C ALA A 10 14.95 11.98 -13.85
N ALA A 11 16.09 12.46 -13.37
CA ALA A 11 16.17 13.63 -12.50
C ALA A 11 15.78 14.93 -13.20
N SER A 12 16.13 15.10 -14.48
CA SER A 12 15.73 16.27 -15.26
C SER A 12 14.24 16.27 -15.62
N LEU A 13 13.64 15.14 -15.91
CA LEU A 13 12.19 15.01 -16.10
C LEU A 13 11.41 15.31 -14.81
N LEU A 14 11.90 14.87 -13.65
CA LEU A 14 11.35 15.22 -12.35
C LEU A 14 11.51 16.72 -12.04
N ALA A 15 12.64 17.34 -12.40
CA ALA A 15 12.88 18.75 -12.17
C ALA A 15 12.05 19.66 -13.09
N ILE A 16 11.85 19.27 -14.36
CA ILE A 16 11.00 20.01 -15.30
C ILE A 16 9.53 19.88 -14.92
N GLY A 17 9.10 18.70 -14.46
CA GLY A 17 7.77 18.50 -13.90
C GLY A 17 7.51 19.33 -12.64
N SER A 18 8.52 19.54 -11.78
CA SER A 18 8.36 20.27 -10.54
C SER A 18 8.17 21.79 -10.73
N THR A 19 8.82 22.40 -11.71
CA THR A 19 8.68 23.85 -11.99
C THR A 19 7.33 24.19 -12.63
N ALA A 20 6.84 23.37 -13.54
CA ALA A 20 5.50 23.53 -14.12
C ALA A 20 4.37 23.23 -13.11
N ALA A 21 4.61 22.31 -12.16
CA ALA A 21 3.64 21.95 -11.14
C ALA A 21 3.58 22.92 -9.96
N MET A 22 4.56 23.79 -9.78
CA MET A 22 4.58 24.84 -8.77
C MET A 22 3.95 26.16 -9.26
N ALA A 23 3.67 26.31 -10.55
CA ALA A 23 2.89 27.43 -11.07
C ALA A 23 1.49 27.39 -10.45
N GLN A 24 1.02 28.54 -9.99
CA GLN A 24 -0.33 28.71 -9.47
C GLN A 24 -1.32 28.40 -10.61
N ALA A 25 -1.89 27.18 -10.61
CA ALA A 25 -2.78 26.76 -11.67
C ALA A 25 -4.09 27.54 -11.55
N SER A 26 -4.50 28.18 -12.64
CA SER A 26 -5.81 28.81 -12.80
C SER A 26 -6.64 28.00 -13.78
N TYR A 27 -7.95 28.08 -13.63
CA TYR A 27 -8.95 27.47 -14.51
C TYR A 27 -10.06 28.49 -14.75
N THR A 28 -10.39 28.73 -16.00
CA THR A 28 -11.53 29.58 -16.39
C THR A 28 -12.63 28.67 -16.91
N ASP A 29 -13.83 28.76 -16.34
CA ASP A 29 -14.99 27.99 -16.78
C ASP A 29 -15.62 28.58 -18.04
N LYS A 30 -16.68 27.93 -18.55
CA LYS A 30 -17.39 28.36 -19.76
C LYS A 30 -18.12 29.70 -19.58
N ASP A 31 -18.40 30.06 -18.34
CA ASP A 31 -19.12 31.29 -17.97
C ASP A 31 -18.14 32.43 -17.70
N GLY A 32 -16.83 32.20 -17.87
CA GLY A 32 -15.78 33.20 -17.68
C GLY A 32 -15.33 33.37 -16.23
N ASN A 33 -15.76 32.52 -15.29
CA ASN A 33 -15.31 32.58 -13.91
C ASN A 33 -13.89 32.00 -13.79
N GLU A 34 -13.02 32.73 -13.14
CA GLU A 34 -11.65 32.32 -12.91
C GLU A 34 -11.49 31.69 -11.51
N TYR A 35 -10.91 30.50 -11.48
CA TYR A 35 -10.57 29.74 -10.27
C TYR A 35 -9.07 29.62 -10.15
N GLN A 36 -8.57 29.76 -8.93
CA GLN A 36 -7.17 29.54 -8.61
C GLN A 36 -7.01 28.36 -7.66
N PHE A 37 -6.02 27.50 -7.90
CA PHE A 37 -5.71 26.40 -7.01
C PHE A 37 -5.26 26.94 -5.64
N LYS A 38 -5.88 26.42 -4.58
CA LYS A 38 -5.48 26.70 -3.19
C LYS A 38 -4.92 25.42 -2.59
N ARG A 39 -3.74 25.52 -1.99
CA ARG A 39 -3.15 24.44 -1.19
C ARG A 39 -4.09 24.12 -0.03
N HIS A 40 -4.28 22.81 0.24
CA HIS A 40 -5.23 22.39 1.28
C HIS A 40 -4.82 21.08 1.92
N TRP A 41 -5.32 20.86 3.12
CA TRP A 41 -5.27 19.59 3.80
C TRP A 41 -6.44 18.72 3.39
N PHE A 42 -6.23 17.41 3.44
CA PHE A 42 -7.29 16.42 3.28
C PHE A 42 -7.15 15.32 4.32
N LEU A 43 -8.23 14.60 4.58
CA LEU A 43 -8.33 13.48 5.51
C LEU A 43 -9.03 12.33 4.79
N ASP A 44 -8.46 11.12 4.89
CA ASP A 44 -9.03 9.93 4.30
C ASP A 44 -9.31 8.90 5.40
N ILE A 45 -10.47 8.25 5.31
CA ILE A 45 -10.84 7.10 6.13
C ILE A 45 -11.35 6.02 5.19
N GLN A 46 -10.69 4.87 5.21
CA GLN A 46 -10.95 3.80 4.27
C GLN A 46 -11.02 2.45 4.98
N ALA A 47 -11.83 1.55 4.44
CA ALA A 47 -11.94 0.16 4.88
C ALA A 47 -11.99 -0.77 3.66
N GLY A 48 -11.55 -1.99 3.83
CA GLY A 48 -11.58 -2.97 2.75
C GLY A 48 -10.88 -4.27 3.08
N GLY A 49 -10.26 -4.88 2.09
CA GLY A 49 -9.58 -6.15 2.19
C GLY A 49 -8.08 -6.06 1.88
N GLN A 50 -7.35 -6.96 2.52
CA GLN A 50 -5.96 -7.23 2.25
C GLN A 50 -5.78 -8.67 1.81
N TYR A 51 -4.97 -8.87 0.80
CA TYR A 51 -4.50 -10.18 0.37
C TYR A 51 -2.99 -10.27 0.57
N THR A 52 -2.53 -11.19 1.41
CA THR A 52 -1.10 -11.50 1.55
C THR A 52 -0.75 -12.62 0.60
N VAL A 53 0.27 -12.43 -0.23
CA VAL A 53 0.72 -13.47 -1.17
C VAL A 53 1.28 -14.66 -0.40
N GLY A 54 0.82 -15.84 -0.73
CA GLY A 54 1.22 -17.10 -0.09
C GLY A 54 0.69 -18.31 -0.82
N GLU A 55 0.95 -19.50 -0.30
CA GLU A 55 0.62 -20.78 -0.95
C GLU A 55 -0.72 -21.36 -0.47
N ALA A 56 -1.49 -20.63 0.34
CA ALA A 56 -2.86 -21.01 0.67
C ALA A 56 -3.85 -20.47 -0.37
N SER A 57 -5.11 -20.91 -0.28
CA SER A 57 -6.18 -20.42 -1.15
C SER A 57 -6.35 -18.90 -1.00
N PHE A 58 -6.75 -18.22 -2.05
CA PHE A 58 -6.97 -16.77 -2.04
C PHE A 58 -7.91 -16.35 -0.89
N SER A 59 -9.01 -17.06 -0.68
CA SER A 59 -9.97 -16.80 0.40
C SER A 59 -9.37 -16.91 1.79
N ASP A 60 -8.44 -17.86 1.99
CA ASP A 60 -7.81 -18.10 3.28
C ASP A 60 -6.80 -17.00 3.65
N LEU A 61 -6.24 -16.34 2.64
CA LEU A 61 -5.26 -15.27 2.79
C LEU A 61 -5.88 -13.87 2.81
N LEU A 62 -7.21 -13.77 2.58
CA LEU A 62 -7.92 -12.51 2.70
C LEU A 62 -8.12 -12.12 4.17
N SER A 63 -7.89 -10.85 4.48
CA SER A 63 -8.12 -10.26 5.79
C SER A 63 -8.71 -8.86 5.67
N PRO A 64 -9.48 -8.37 6.66
CA PRO A 64 -9.93 -6.99 6.68
C PRO A 64 -8.75 -6.05 6.88
N ASN A 65 -8.85 -4.87 6.27
CA ASN A 65 -7.88 -3.79 6.39
C ASN A 65 -8.60 -2.46 6.56
N PHE A 66 -8.00 -1.58 7.37
CA PHE A 66 -8.45 -0.21 7.58
C PHE A 66 -7.29 0.74 7.39
N GLN A 67 -7.57 1.91 6.84
CA GLN A 67 -6.59 2.98 6.65
C GLN A 67 -7.18 4.31 7.08
N GLY A 68 -6.39 5.06 7.86
CA GLY A 68 -6.60 6.46 8.12
C GLY A 68 -5.42 7.26 7.59
N ALA A 69 -5.68 8.38 6.95
CA ALA A 69 -4.61 9.20 6.40
C ALA A 69 -4.91 10.70 6.53
N ILE A 70 -3.86 11.50 6.65
CA ILE A 70 -3.89 12.94 6.55
C ILE A 70 -2.86 13.37 5.50
N GLY A 71 -3.26 14.25 4.59
CA GLY A 71 -2.38 14.69 3.54
C GLY A 71 -2.47 16.19 3.28
N TYR A 72 -1.51 16.67 2.52
CA TYR A 72 -1.43 18.06 2.10
C TYR A 72 -1.14 18.15 0.61
N GLN A 73 -2.02 18.83 -0.11
CA GLN A 73 -1.90 19.07 -1.55
C GLN A 73 -1.13 20.37 -1.77
N PHE A 74 0.12 20.27 -2.22
CA PHE A 74 1.00 21.42 -2.46
C PHE A 74 0.71 22.13 -3.78
N SER A 75 0.32 21.36 -4.78
CA SER A 75 -0.01 21.82 -6.13
C SER A 75 -1.13 20.98 -6.71
N PRO A 76 -1.71 21.33 -7.85
CA PRO A 76 -2.71 20.49 -8.49
C PRO A 76 -2.28 19.05 -8.75
N VAL A 77 -0.97 18.82 -8.93
CA VAL A 77 -0.40 17.51 -9.28
C VAL A 77 0.25 16.82 -8.10
N PHE A 78 0.93 17.56 -7.19
CA PHE A 78 1.72 16.95 -6.12
C PHE A 78 1.08 17.12 -4.75
N GLY A 79 1.07 16.02 -4.00
CA GLY A 79 0.68 15.95 -2.59
C GLY A 79 1.59 15.05 -1.79
N LEU A 80 1.47 15.15 -0.47
CA LEU A 80 2.11 14.28 0.50
C LEU A 80 1.04 13.77 1.46
N ARG A 81 1.06 12.47 1.76
CA ARG A 81 0.11 11.83 2.65
C ARG A 81 0.84 11.02 3.72
N GLY A 82 0.56 11.30 4.99
CA GLY A 82 0.87 10.40 6.09
C GLY A 82 -0.31 9.46 6.30
N GLN A 83 -0.06 8.16 6.41
CA GLN A 83 -1.11 7.17 6.57
C GLN A 83 -0.74 6.14 7.65
N ILE A 84 -1.78 5.53 8.21
CA ILE A 84 -1.67 4.36 9.09
C ILE A 84 -2.66 3.33 8.58
N ASN A 85 -2.17 2.14 8.29
CA ASN A 85 -3.01 1.05 7.82
C ASN A 85 -2.73 -0.22 8.62
N GLY A 86 -3.71 -1.13 8.67
CA GLY A 86 -3.50 -2.38 9.38
C GLY A 86 -4.79 -3.10 9.72
N ILE A 87 -4.67 -3.97 10.60
CA ILE A 87 -5.37 -4.78 11.58
C ILE A 87 -4.85 -6.21 11.55
N TRP A 88 -5.17 -6.99 10.51
CA TRP A 88 -4.73 -8.38 10.39
C TRP A 88 -4.07 -8.65 9.05
N SER A 89 -3.07 -9.51 9.08
CA SER A 89 -2.50 -10.16 7.91
C SER A 89 -2.56 -11.67 8.12
N LYS A 90 -2.65 -12.41 7.03
CA LYS A 90 -2.74 -13.86 7.07
C LYS A 90 -1.63 -14.52 6.27
N GLY A 91 -1.22 -15.69 6.69
CA GLY A 91 -0.32 -16.58 5.99
C GLY A 91 -0.83 -18.00 6.04
N GLY A 92 -0.24 -18.88 5.26
CA GLY A 92 -0.62 -20.26 5.25
C GLY A 92 -0.18 -21.00 4.01
N TRP A 93 -0.54 -22.26 3.92
CA TRP A 93 -0.39 -23.14 2.74
C TRP A 93 -1.48 -24.18 2.73
N ASN A 94 -1.81 -24.69 1.55
CA ASN A 94 -2.85 -25.66 1.35
C ASN A 94 -2.29 -26.83 0.55
N GLY A 95 -2.31 -28.04 1.14
CA GLY A 95 -1.83 -29.25 0.50
C GLY A 95 -0.33 -29.27 0.14
N TYR A 96 0.43 -28.27 0.55
CA TYR A 96 1.86 -28.19 0.31
C TYR A 96 2.60 -29.18 1.20
N LYS A 97 3.61 -29.84 0.65
CA LYS A 97 4.47 -30.77 1.39
C LYS A 97 5.31 -29.98 2.42
N ALA A 98 4.76 -29.81 3.60
CA ALA A 98 5.46 -29.14 4.70
C ALA A 98 6.42 -30.07 5.44
N THR A 99 6.39 -31.38 5.12
CA THR A 99 7.19 -32.42 5.77
C THR A 99 8.10 -33.10 4.77
N LYS A 100 9.29 -33.52 5.19
CA LYS A 100 10.27 -34.22 4.34
C LYS A 100 9.79 -35.57 3.85
N ASP A 101 8.84 -36.20 4.54
CA ASP A 101 8.20 -37.45 4.15
C ASP A 101 7.12 -37.27 3.08
N GLY A 102 6.82 -36.04 2.72
CA GLY A 102 5.86 -35.74 1.67
C GLY A 102 4.39 -35.77 2.09
N THR A 103 4.11 -35.87 3.39
CA THR A 103 2.72 -35.81 3.89
C THR A 103 2.15 -34.39 3.63
N PRO A 104 0.99 -34.27 2.95
CA PRO A 104 0.34 -32.99 2.75
C PRO A 104 -0.09 -32.40 4.10
N TYR A 105 0.22 -31.14 4.31
CA TYR A 105 -0.21 -30.42 5.50
C TYR A 105 -0.84 -29.08 5.10
N THR A 106 -1.99 -28.78 5.67
CA THR A 106 -2.70 -27.52 5.46
C THR A 106 -2.68 -26.72 6.73
N ALA A 107 -2.28 -25.47 6.65
CA ALA A 107 -2.34 -24.55 7.77
C ALA A 107 -2.64 -23.14 7.30
N SER A 108 -3.37 -22.42 8.14
CA SER A 108 -3.55 -20.97 8.02
C SER A 108 -3.35 -20.36 9.40
N TYR A 109 -2.84 -19.15 9.41
CA TYR A 109 -2.57 -18.38 10.62
C TYR A 109 -2.68 -16.90 10.33
N LYS A 110 -2.93 -16.12 11.38
CA LYS A 110 -3.05 -14.66 11.30
C LYS A 110 -2.22 -13.99 12.37
N TRP A 111 -1.85 -12.76 12.10
CA TRP A 111 -1.22 -11.86 13.07
C TRP A 111 -1.77 -10.46 12.93
N LYS A 112 -1.62 -9.68 13.98
CA LYS A 112 -1.97 -8.25 13.97
C LYS A 112 -0.79 -7.42 13.49
N TYR A 113 -1.07 -6.34 12.77
CA TYR A 113 -0.07 -5.37 12.41
C TYR A 113 -0.64 -3.95 12.36
N VAL A 114 0.25 -2.98 12.43
CA VAL A 114 0.01 -1.58 12.12
C VAL A 114 1.18 -1.08 11.27
N ALA A 115 0.86 -0.33 10.23
CA ALA A 115 1.85 0.10 9.24
C ALA A 115 1.72 1.62 8.97
N PRO A 116 2.31 2.48 9.84
CA PRO A 116 2.46 3.89 9.53
C PRO A 116 3.44 4.08 8.37
N GLY A 117 3.13 5.07 7.52
CA GLY A 117 3.95 5.39 6.36
C GLY A 117 3.65 6.75 5.76
N VAL A 118 4.42 7.10 4.75
CA VAL A 118 4.30 8.36 4.00
C VAL A 118 4.26 8.03 2.51
N ASP A 119 3.35 8.68 1.79
CA ASP A 119 3.15 8.54 0.36
C ASP A 119 3.38 9.88 -0.35
N PHE A 120 4.15 9.86 -1.42
CA PHE A 120 4.23 10.93 -2.42
C PHE A 120 3.14 10.71 -3.45
N MET A 121 2.27 11.68 -3.62
CA MET A 121 1.07 11.58 -4.46
C MET A 121 1.21 12.40 -5.74
N PHE A 122 0.73 11.84 -6.85
CA PHE A 122 0.77 12.44 -8.18
C PHE A 122 -0.62 12.34 -8.80
N ASN A 123 -1.36 13.45 -8.84
CA ASN A 123 -2.68 13.48 -9.49
C ASN A 123 -2.51 13.39 -11.01
N LEU A 124 -2.76 12.20 -11.56
CA LEU A 124 -2.61 11.90 -12.98
C LEU A 124 -3.65 12.65 -13.83
N SER A 125 -4.86 12.80 -13.31
CA SER A 125 -5.91 13.54 -13.99
C SER A 125 -5.52 14.99 -14.22
N ASN A 126 -4.94 15.64 -13.21
CA ASN A 126 -4.46 17.03 -13.33
C ASN A 126 -3.17 17.13 -14.16
N LEU A 127 -2.31 16.11 -14.09
CA LEU A 127 -1.05 16.08 -14.86
C LEU A 127 -1.33 16.03 -16.37
N PHE A 128 -2.25 15.16 -16.80
CA PHE A 128 -2.52 14.94 -18.23
C PHE A 128 -3.62 15.83 -18.81
N CYS A 129 -4.61 16.22 -18.01
CA CYS A 129 -5.78 16.96 -18.46
C CYS A 129 -5.86 18.39 -17.93
N GLY A 130 -4.81 18.88 -17.25
CA GLY A 130 -4.83 20.18 -16.57
C GLY A 130 -5.72 20.18 -15.31
N TRP A 131 -5.54 21.18 -14.45
CA TRP A 131 -6.35 21.32 -13.26
C TRP A 131 -7.75 21.87 -13.59
N ASN A 132 -8.79 21.22 -13.03
CA ASN A 132 -10.17 21.63 -13.15
C ASN A 132 -10.89 21.44 -11.80
N PRO A 133 -11.32 22.53 -11.13
CA PRO A 133 -11.98 22.46 -9.81
C PRO A 133 -13.36 21.77 -9.87
N ASN A 134 -13.97 21.69 -11.05
CA ASN A 134 -15.28 21.07 -11.25
C ASN A 134 -15.20 19.61 -11.70
N ARG A 135 -13.98 19.04 -11.79
CA ARG A 135 -13.81 17.64 -12.18
C ARG A 135 -14.39 16.72 -11.12
N VAL A 136 -15.26 15.80 -11.57
CA VAL A 136 -15.90 14.80 -10.69
C VAL A 136 -14.97 13.62 -10.42
N PHE A 137 -14.21 13.16 -11.42
CA PHE A 137 -13.33 12.02 -11.32
C PHE A 137 -11.86 12.43 -11.32
N ASN A 138 -11.09 11.97 -10.34
CA ASN A 138 -9.64 12.11 -10.32
C ASN A 138 -8.97 10.74 -10.12
N ALA A 139 -7.86 10.53 -10.80
CA ALA A 139 -6.97 9.41 -10.58
C ALA A 139 -5.64 9.95 -10.05
N THR A 140 -5.18 9.41 -8.94
CA THR A 140 -3.92 9.79 -8.29
C THR A 140 -3.06 8.55 -8.10
N ALA A 141 -1.86 8.54 -8.66
CA ALA A 141 -0.86 7.53 -8.35
C ALA A 141 -0.06 7.96 -7.13
N PHE A 142 0.41 6.99 -6.36
CA PHE A 142 1.30 7.27 -5.25
C PHE A 142 2.41 6.23 -5.12
N VAL A 143 3.50 6.63 -4.53
CA VAL A 143 4.61 5.79 -4.11
C VAL A 143 5.07 6.23 -2.74
N GLY A 144 5.35 5.28 -1.88
CA GLY A 144 5.71 5.58 -0.51
C GLY A 144 6.33 4.40 0.23
N GLY A 145 6.33 4.50 1.53
CA GLY A 145 6.84 3.45 2.40
C GLY A 145 6.74 3.85 3.86
N GLY A 146 7.13 2.94 4.70
CA GLY A 146 7.05 3.13 6.14
C GLY A 146 7.58 1.95 6.93
N ILE A 147 7.01 1.78 8.10
CA ILE A 147 7.38 0.74 9.04
C ILE A 147 6.15 -0.11 9.36
N ASN A 148 6.25 -1.41 9.11
CA ASN A 148 5.23 -2.38 9.51
C ASN A 148 5.62 -2.95 10.89
N TRP A 149 4.77 -2.73 11.86
CA TRP A 149 4.89 -3.24 13.20
C TRP A 149 3.89 -4.38 13.38
N ALA A 150 4.37 -5.61 13.34
CA ALA A 150 3.59 -6.82 13.47
C ALA A 150 3.76 -7.46 14.85
N GLY A 151 2.68 -8.02 15.38
CA GLY A 151 2.66 -8.68 16.69
C GLY A 151 1.46 -9.60 16.84
N ALA A 152 1.27 -10.11 18.08
CA ALA A 152 0.16 -11.02 18.43
C ALA A 152 0.05 -12.21 17.45
N ASN A 153 1.18 -12.89 17.23
CA ASN A 153 1.33 -14.03 16.32
C ASN A 153 1.17 -15.36 17.05
N GLN A 154 0.10 -15.47 17.87
CA GLN A 154 -0.10 -16.65 18.73
C GLN A 154 -0.36 -17.90 17.92
N GLU A 155 -1.16 -17.81 16.86
CA GLU A 155 -1.49 -18.95 16.01
C GLU A 155 -0.24 -19.58 15.37
N VAL A 156 0.74 -18.76 14.95
CA VAL A 156 2.02 -19.25 14.45
C VAL A 156 2.86 -19.86 15.57
N ASN A 157 2.79 -19.31 16.80
CA ASN A 157 3.51 -19.86 17.93
C ASN A 157 2.99 -21.25 18.32
N ASP A 158 1.65 -21.39 18.33
CA ASP A 158 0.99 -22.67 18.63
C ASP A 158 1.27 -23.70 17.54
N LEU A 159 1.22 -23.27 16.27
CA LEU A 159 1.62 -24.09 15.14
C LEU A 159 3.08 -24.51 15.27
N ALA A 160 4.01 -23.59 15.55
CA ALA A 160 5.42 -23.89 15.71
C ALA A 160 5.68 -24.86 16.87
N ALA A 161 4.94 -24.75 17.97
CA ALA A 161 5.06 -25.67 19.11
C ALA A 161 4.66 -27.10 18.74
N ASN A 162 3.55 -27.26 18.01
CA ASN A 162 3.07 -28.55 17.54
C ASN A 162 4.02 -29.20 16.52
N ILE A 163 4.77 -28.42 15.81
CA ILE A 163 5.63 -28.83 14.71
C ILE A 163 7.07 -29.11 15.15
N LYS A 164 7.57 -28.43 16.19
CA LYS A 164 8.93 -28.64 16.72
C LYS A 164 9.25 -30.09 17.07
N ASN A 165 8.23 -30.89 17.33
CA ASN A 165 8.38 -32.31 17.62
C ASN A 165 8.49 -33.20 16.37
N GLN A 166 8.31 -32.61 15.17
CA GLN A 166 8.45 -33.32 13.91
C GLN A 166 9.74 -32.89 13.23
N SER A 167 10.75 -33.73 13.20
CA SER A 167 12.10 -33.48 12.66
C SER A 167 12.15 -33.19 11.14
N ASN A 168 11.02 -33.03 10.49
CA ASN A 168 10.86 -33.03 9.04
C ASN A 168 10.45 -31.67 8.44
N TYR A 169 10.79 -30.54 9.06
CA TYR A 169 10.22 -29.23 8.77
C TYR A 169 10.88 -28.47 7.62
N LEU A 170 10.06 -27.90 6.73
CA LEU A 170 10.48 -27.02 5.63
C LEU A 170 10.20 -25.52 5.91
N LEU A 171 9.55 -25.20 7.04
CA LEU A 171 9.27 -23.81 7.42
C LEU A 171 10.38 -23.25 8.30
N GLU A 172 11.26 -22.50 7.70
CA GLU A 172 12.47 -22.07 8.38
C GLU A 172 12.28 -20.85 9.30
N TYR A 173 11.16 -20.08 9.20
CA TYR A 173 11.05 -18.81 9.90
C TYR A 173 9.67 -18.51 10.46
N LEU A 174 9.11 -19.38 11.29
CA LEU A 174 7.97 -19.02 12.14
C LEU A 174 8.44 -17.97 13.15
N TRP A 175 8.20 -16.70 12.84
CA TRP A 175 8.61 -15.64 13.75
C TRP A 175 7.69 -15.55 14.97
N GLN A 176 8.26 -15.23 16.11
CA GLN A 176 7.58 -15.11 17.39
C GLN A 176 7.73 -13.68 17.92
N GLY A 177 6.78 -13.27 18.76
CA GLY A 177 6.79 -11.97 19.40
C GLY A 177 6.46 -10.81 18.43
N LYS A 178 7.04 -9.65 18.70
CA LYS A 178 6.87 -8.43 17.90
C LYS A 178 8.00 -8.32 16.87
N LYS A 179 7.65 -7.92 15.65
CA LYS A 179 8.62 -7.66 14.58
C LYS A 179 8.34 -6.32 13.94
N VAL A 180 9.40 -5.59 13.68
CA VAL A 180 9.37 -4.31 12.97
C VAL A 180 10.12 -4.48 11.66
N ARG A 181 9.47 -4.12 10.53
CA ARG A 181 10.04 -4.26 9.20
C ARG A 181 9.75 -3.02 8.36
N PRO A 182 10.73 -2.50 7.62
CA PRO A 182 10.45 -1.49 6.61
C PRO A 182 9.62 -2.12 5.48
N TYR A 183 8.75 -1.31 4.87
CA TYR A 183 8.02 -1.68 3.68
C TYR A 183 8.02 -0.52 2.68
N GLY A 184 7.93 -0.87 1.39
CA GLY A 184 7.65 0.04 0.31
C GLY A 184 6.23 -0.19 -0.21
N ARG A 185 5.56 0.86 -0.68
CA ARG A 185 4.23 0.75 -1.28
C ARG A 185 4.08 1.61 -2.51
N ALA A 186 3.22 1.17 -3.41
CA ALA A 186 2.76 1.95 -4.55
C ALA A 186 1.30 1.60 -4.86
N GLY A 187 0.55 2.56 -5.39
CA GLY A 187 -0.86 2.33 -5.68
C GLY A 187 -1.50 3.45 -6.47
N ILE A 188 -2.82 3.31 -6.60
CA ILE A 188 -3.68 4.25 -7.30
C ILE A 188 -4.92 4.50 -6.45
N ASP A 189 -5.26 5.78 -6.32
CA ASP A 189 -6.52 6.27 -5.78
C ASP A 189 -7.41 6.72 -6.93
N LEU A 190 -8.66 6.25 -6.94
CA LEU A 190 -9.73 6.71 -7.82
C LEU A 190 -10.73 7.47 -6.96
N GLU A 191 -10.83 8.76 -7.19
CA GLU A 191 -11.63 9.68 -6.40
C GLU A 191 -12.84 10.16 -7.21
N PHE A 192 -14.01 10.06 -6.60
CA PHE A 192 -15.29 10.53 -7.15
C PHE A 192 -15.86 11.61 -6.24
N ARG A 193 -15.81 12.86 -6.68
CA ARG A 193 -16.31 13.99 -5.91
C ARG A 193 -17.84 13.95 -5.83
N VAL A 194 -18.37 13.90 -4.62
CA VAL A 194 -19.82 13.94 -4.34
C VAL A 194 -20.27 15.31 -3.83
N SER A 195 -19.35 16.10 -3.28
CA SER A 195 -19.61 17.49 -2.89
C SER A 195 -18.35 18.35 -2.99
N LYS A 196 -18.43 19.63 -2.60
CA LYS A 196 -17.25 20.52 -2.57
C LYS A 196 -16.17 20.07 -1.56
N ALA A 197 -16.55 19.30 -0.56
CA ALA A 197 -15.66 18.90 0.55
C ALA A 197 -15.54 17.38 0.71
N VAL A 198 -16.32 16.59 0.00
CA VAL A 198 -16.38 15.12 0.19
C VAL A 198 -16.25 14.41 -1.15
N SER A 199 -15.40 13.42 -1.17
CA SER A 199 -15.21 12.49 -2.29
C SER A 199 -15.33 11.06 -1.80
N ILE A 200 -15.87 10.18 -2.62
CA ILE A 200 -15.73 8.72 -2.44
C ILE A 200 -14.40 8.32 -3.07
N MET A 201 -13.65 7.49 -2.38
CA MET A 201 -12.35 7.02 -2.82
C MET A 201 -12.32 5.49 -2.92
N LEU A 202 -11.67 4.99 -3.97
CA LEU A 202 -11.27 3.60 -4.13
C LEU A 202 -9.76 3.57 -4.25
N GLU A 203 -9.09 2.84 -3.36
CA GLU A 203 -7.64 2.69 -3.37
C GLU A 203 -7.27 1.23 -3.67
N GLY A 204 -6.35 1.05 -4.63
CA GLY A 204 -5.64 -0.21 -4.85
C GLY A 204 -4.16 -0.02 -4.63
N ASN A 205 -3.53 -0.82 -3.76
CA ASN A 205 -2.11 -0.71 -3.51
C ASN A 205 -1.40 -2.05 -3.35
N ALA A 206 -0.11 -2.07 -3.71
CA ALA A 206 0.82 -3.16 -3.52
C ALA A 206 1.87 -2.74 -2.50
N ASN A 207 2.18 -3.62 -1.57
CA ASN A 207 3.16 -3.42 -0.52
C ASN A 207 4.22 -4.51 -0.58
N MET A 208 5.47 -4.11 -0.65
CA MET A 208 6.64 -4.98 -0.63
C MET A 208 7.30 -4.90 0.73
N ILE A 209 7.54 -6.04 1.34
CA ILE A 209 8.12 -6.16 2.68
C ILE A 209 9.17 -7.27 2.69
N SER A 210 9.92 -7.43 3.79
CA SER A 210 10.97 -8.44 3.87
C SER A 210 10.43 -9.87 3.77
N ASP A 211 11.23 -10.76 3.20
CA ASP A 211 11.04 -12.20 2.96
C ASP A 211 10.65 -13.04 4.19
N LYS A 212 10.42 -12.50 5.33
CA LYS A 212 10.04 -13.25 6.54
C LYS A 212 8.72 -12.80 7.12
N TYR A 213 7.98 -11.97 6.37
CA TYR A 213 6.74 -11.40 6.85
C TYR A 213 5.65 -12.46 6.98
N ASN A 214 5.52 -13.32 5.99
CA ASN A 214 4.56 -14.41 5.96
C ASN A 214 5.02 -15.68 6.71
N SER A 215 6.11 -15.61 7.51
CA SER A 215 6.71 -16.71 8.27
C SER A 215 7.38 -17.79 7.42
N LYS A 216 7.68 -17.50 6.18
CA LYS A 216 8.42 -18.38 5.26
C LYS A 216 9.67 -17.68 4.76
N LYS A 217 10.58 -18.43 4.18
CA LYS A 217 11.76 -17.91 3.50
C LYS A 217 11.82 -18.47 2.08
N ALA A 218 11.80 -17.58 1.12
CA ALA A 218 11.89 -17.92 -0.30
C ALA A 218 13.01 -17.14 -1.01
N ASP A 219 13.82 -16.39 -0.24
CA ASP A 219 14.88 -15.50 -0.72
C ASP A 219 14.40 -14.43 -1.71
N ASN A 220 13.10 -14.04 -1.57
CA ASN A 220 12.46 -12.95 -2.28
C ASN A 220 11.58 -12.11 -1.33
N PRO A 221 11.28 -10.84 -1.64
CA PRO A 221 10.41 -10.04 -0.79
C PRO A 221 8.99 -10.60 -0.77
N ASP A 222 8.36 -10.51 0.40
CA ASP A 222 6.94 -10.77 0.57
C ASP A 222 6.09 -9.62 0.04
N TRP A 223 4.90 -9.94 -0.44
CA TRP A 223 3.96 -8.97 -0.96
C TRP A 223 2.58 -9.09 -0.31
N TYR A 224 1.95 -7.96 -0.08
CA TYR A 224 0.53 -7.91 0.20
C TYR A 224 -0.14 -6.78 -0.56
N PHE A 225 -1.38 -7.00 -0.95
CA PHE A 225 -2.19 -6.08 -1.74
C PHE A 225 -3.40 -5.64 -0.92
N ASN A 226 -3.74 -4.36 -0.99
CA ASN A 226 -4.95 -3.83 -0.38
C ASN A 226 -5.89 -3.30 -1.45
N ALA A 227 -7.19 -3.54 -1.24
CA ALA A 227 -8.27 -2.91 -1.97
C ALA A 227 -9.18 -2.24 -0.93
N LEU A 228 -9.24 -0.92 -0.95
CA LEU A 228 -9.91 -0.11 0.06
C LEU A 228 -10.94 0.80 -0.59
N ALA A 229 -11.99 1.11 0.14
CA ALA A 229 -12.99 2.11 -0.22
C ALA A 229 -13.27 3.01 0.98
N GLY A 230 -13.54 4.28 0.73
CA GLY A 230 -13.79 5.25 1.81
C GLY A 230 -14.10 6.65 1.33
N VAL A 231 -13.86 7.58 2.19
CA VAL A 231 -14.09 9.01 1.97
C VAL A 231 -12.92 9.82 2.49
#